data_a7569dcd9f906eb45f130ebe547914d5
#
_entry.id   a7569dcd9f906eb45f130ebe547914d5
#
_cell.length_a   1.000
_cell.length_b   1.000
_cell.length_c   1.000
_cell.angle_alpha   90.00
_cell.angle_beta   90.00
_cell.angle_gamma   90.00
#
_symmetry.space_group_name_H-M   'P 1'
#
loop_
_entity.id
_entity.type
_entity.pdbx_description
1 polymer ?
#
loop_
_entity_poly.entity_id
_entity_poly.type
_entity_poly.pdbx_seq_one_letter_code
_entity_poly.pdbx_strand_id
1 'polypeptide(L)'
;MASPLLELAEHFPDVTVEVVPGLTAALSGGAVLGAPLAHDFCVISLSDRLTPWEVIEKRLACAAQGDFALALYNPSSKGRPDYLRRAVDILLANGKAPDTLCGSVRNIGREGQEKHILTLSQLRDTEVDMFTTVYIGNTATRQLGGKMVTPRGYRR
;
A
#
# COMPACT_ATOMS: atom_id res chain seq x y z
N MET A 1 -3.61 16.08 3.45
CA MET A 1 -4.20 17.44 3.22
C MET A 1 -4.05 18.35 4.43
N ALA A 2 -3.92 17.83 5.66
CA ALA A 2 -3.76 18.68 6.85
C ALA A 2 -2.42 19.44 6.88
N SER A 3 -1.31 18.82 6.48
CA SER A 3 0.03 19.42 6.56
C SER A 3 0.12 20.79 5.86
N PRO A 4 -0.25 20.96 4.57
CA PRO A 4 -0.17 22.28 3.92
C PRO A 4 -1.06 23.34 4.58
N LEU A 5 -2.21 22.93 5.15
CA LEU A 5 -3.09 23.87 5.86
C LEU A 5 -2.50 24.30 7.20
N LEU A 6 -1.86 23.38 7.93
CA LEU A 6 -1.18 23.72 9.19
C LEU A 6 0.02 24.62 8.94
N GLU A 7 0.83 24.34 7.91
CA GLU A 7 1.95 25.19 7.49
C GLU A 7 1.46 26.61 7.11
N LEU A 8 0.35 26.69 6.34
CA LEU A 8 -0.23 27.98 5.94
C LEU A 8 -0.80 28.76 7.13
N ALA A 9 -1.42 28.06 8.10
CA ALA A 9 -2.06 28.66 9.27
C ALA A 9 -1.08 29.49 10.14
N GLU A 10 0.23 29.20 10.08
CA GLU A 10 1.23 30.02 10.80
C GLU A 10 1.23 31.49 10.35
N HIS A 11 0.75 31.78 9.15
CA HIS A 11 0.64 33.15 8.62
C HIS A 11 -0.71 33.81 8.94
N PHE A 12 -1.62 33.12 9.59
CA PHE A 12 -2.99 33.55 9.89
C PHE A 12 -3.33 33.28 11.34
N PRO A 13 -2.87 34.09 12.32
CA PRO A 13 -3.00 33.80 13.75
C PRO A 13 -4.44 33.77 14.25
N ASP A 14 -5.37 34.38 13.51
CA ASP A 14 -6.81 34.38 13.84
C ASP A 14 -7.56 33.15 13.30
N VAL A 15 -6.86 32.24 12.59
CA VAL A 15 -7.46 31.01 12.00
C VAL A 15 -7.06 29.82 12.83
N THR A 16 -8.05 29.06 13.31
CA THR A 16 -7.85 27.77 13.97
C THR A 16 -8.03 26.64 12.98
N VAL A 17 -7.05 25.72 12.89
CA VAL A 17 -7.11 24.51 12.08
C VAL A 17 -7.26 23.30 12.99
N GLU A 18 -8.38 22.58 12.88
CA GLU A 18 -8.63 21.32 13.58
C GLU A 18 -8.50 20.13 12.62
N VAL A 19 -7.76 19.10 13.04
CA VAL A 19 -7.61 17.87 12.27
C VAL A 19 -8.52 16.79 12.80
N VAL A 20 -9.57 16.47 12.03
CA VAL A 20 -10.50 15.39 12.35
C VAL A 20 -9.96 14.07 11.77
N PRO A 21 -9.90 12.98 12.56
CA PRO A 21 -9.43 11.68 12.07
C PRO A 21 -10.38 11.11 11.01
N GLY A 22 -9.82 10.43 10.03
CA GLY A 22 -10.57 9.82 8.94
C GLY A 22 -10.01 8.47 8.51
N LEU A 23 -10.77 7.76 7.68
CA LEU A 23 -10.34 6.49 7.11
C LEU A 23 -9.38 6.72 5.94
N THR A 24 -8.34 5.90 5.87
CA THR A 24 -7.39 5.87 4.75
C THR A 24 -7.67 4.68 3.82
N ALA A 25 -7.34 4.81 2.55
CA ALA A 25 -7.49 3.75 1.56
C ALA A 25 -6.74 2.46 1.97
N ALA A 26 -5.61 2.55 2.68
CA ALA A 26 -4.88 1.40 3.19
C ALA A 26 -5.75 0.55 4.13
N LEU A 27 -6.42 1.17 5.09
CA LEU A 27 -7.28 0.45 6.05
C LEU A 27 -8.60 0.02 5.42
N SER A 28 -9.22 0.88 4.62
CA SER A 28 -10.50 0.59 3.97
C SER A 28 -10.40 -0.56 2.97
N GLY A 29 -9.40 -0.55 2.09
CA GLY A 29 -9.18 -1.65 1.14
C GLY A 29 -8.64 -2.90 1.83
N GLY A 30 -7.86 -2.74 2.91
CA GLY A 30 -7.46 -3.86 3.77
C GLY A 30 -8.68 -4.60 4.32
N ALA A 31 -9.71 -3.88 4.78
CA ALA A 31 -10.97 -4.48 5.26
C ALA A 31 -11.72 -5.25 4.14
N VAL A 32 -11.66 -4.78 2.89
CA VAL A 32 -12.23 -5.48 1.72
C VAL A 32 -11.52 -6.82 1.46
N LEU A 33 -10.19 -6.86 1.63
CA LEU A 33 -9.38 -8.08 1.49
C LEU A 33 -9.48 -9.01 2.70
N GLY A 34 -9.69 -8.47 3.89
CA GLY A 34 -9.70 -9.20 5.16
C GLY A 34 -8.93 -8.46 6.26
N ALA A 35 -7.75 -8.95 6.63
CA ALA A 35 -6.89 -8.35 7.63
C ALA A 35 -5.40 -8.40 7.21
N PRO A 36 -5.02 -7.84 6.04
CA PRO A 36 -3.65 -7.92 5.53
C PRO A 36 -2.65 -7.09 6.35
N LEU A 37 -3.12 -6.06 7.05
CA LEU A 37 -2.32 -5.09 7.80
C LEU A 37 -2.49 -5.22 9.32
N ALA A 38 -2.77 -6.43 9.83
CA ALA A 38 -3.04 -6.64 11.25
C ALA A 38 -1.78 -6.74 12.14
N HIS A 39 -0.60 -6.73 11.55
CA HIS A 39 0.71 -6.67 12.21
C HIS A 39 1.44 -5.39 11.78
N ASP A 40 2.76 -5.35 11.89
CA ASP A 40 3.54 -4.20 11.44
C ASP A 40 3.45 -4.02 9.93
N PHE A 41 3.19 -2.81 9.49
CA PHE A 41 3.03 -2.51 8.07
C PHE A 41 3.54 -1.12 7.70
N CYS A 42 3.86 -0.96 6.42
CA CYS A 42 4.25 0.30 5.82
C CYS A 42 3.23 0.75 4.77
N VAL A 43 3.00 2.06 4.67
CA VAL A 43 2.27 2.69 3.56
C VAL A 43 3.27 3.45 2.71
N ILE A 44 3.42 3.08 1.43
CA ILE A 44 4.37 3.70 0.51
C ILE A 44 3.63 4.18 -0.73
N SER A 45 3.81 5.44 -1.07
CA SER A 45 3.34 6.00 -2.35
C SER A 45 4.41 5.80 -3.42
N LEU A 46 4.02 5.25 -4.57
CA LEU A 46 4.90 5.10 -5.74
C LEU A 46 4.95 6.39 -6.59
N SER A 47 4.31 7.48 -6.15
CA SER A 47 4.35 8.75 -6.86
C SER A 47 5.69 9.46 -6.63
N ASP A 48 6.42 9.69 -7.71
CA ASP A 48 7.70 10.43 -7.74
C ASP A 48 7.56 11.95 -7.93
N ARG A 49 6.33 12.48 -7.84
CA ARG A 49 6.08 13.91 -8.06
C ARG A 49 6.72 14.81 -6.99
N LEU A 50 6.74 14.36 -5.75
CA LEU A 50 7.27 15.11 -4.60
C LEU A 50 8.40 14.36 -3.88
N THR A 51 8.65 13.10 -4.26
CA THR A 51 9.66 12.25 -3.65
C THR A 51 10.47 11.59 -4.76
N PRO A 52 11.80 11.80 -4.84
CA PRO A 52 12.64 11.15 -5.85
C PRO A 52 12.48 9.62 -5.82
N TRP A 53 12.56 9.00 -7.01
CA TRP A 53 12.36 7.54 -7.14
C TRP A 53 13.36 6.74 -6.29
N GLU A 54 14.60 7.19 -6.19
CA GLU A 54 15.66 6.55 -5.39
C GLU A 54 15.29 6.47 -3.90
N VAL A 55 14.53 7.44 -3.40
CA VAL A 55 14.01 7.42 -2.02
C VAL A 55 12.89 6.41 -1.87
N ILE A 56 12.00 6.29 -2.88
CA ILE A 56 10.93 5.28 -2.90
C ILE A 56 11.55 3.88 -2.96
N GLU A 57 12.52 3.67 -3.83
CA GLU A 57 13.28 2.43 -3.99
C GLU A 57 13.91 1.99 -2.67
N LYS A 58 14.63 2.89 -1.99
CA LYS A 58 15.21 2.62 -0.68
C LYS A 58 14.15 2.20 0.35
N ARG A 59 12.99 2.87 0.38
CA ARG A 59 11.88 2.54 1.30
C ARG A 59 11.32 1.14 1.01
N LEU A 60 11.14 0.78 -0.25
CA LEU A 60 10.69 -0.56 -0.69
C LEU A 60 11.70 -1.64 -0.27
N ALA A 61 13.00 -1.41 -0.50
CA ALA A 61 14.05 -2.32 -0.10
C ALA A 61 14.08 -2.55 1.41
N CYS A 62 14.06 -1.48 2.22
CA CYS A 62 14.02 -1.58 3.67
C CYS A 62 12.76 -2.32 4.17
N ALA A 63 11.60 -2.06 3.58
CA ALA A 63 10.35 -2.72 3.95
C ALA A 63 10.36 -4.22 3.60
N ALA A 64 11.00 -4.61 2.49
CA ALA A 64 11.21 -6.01 2.12
C ALA A 64 12.13 -6.72 3.11
N GLN A 65 13.29 -6.12 3.41
CA GLN A 65 14.29 -6.67 4.36
C GLN A 65 13.76 -6.78 5.79
N GLY A 66 12.90 -5.83 6.21
CA GLY A 66 12.24 -5.85 7.51
C GLY A 66 11.00 -6.75 7.57
N ASP A 67 10.67 -7.44 6.48
CA ASP A 67 9.48 -8.30 6.34
C ASP A 67 8.16 -7.60 6.71
N PHE A 68 8.04 -6.31 6.44
CA PHE A 68 6.78 -5.59 6.64
C PHE A 68 5.72 -6.03 5.62
N ALA A 69 4.45 -6.02 6.06
CA ALA A 69 3.34 -5.94 5.14
C ALA A 69 3.27 -4.52 4.53
N LEU A 70 2.81 -4.38 3.28
CA LEU A 70 2.79 -3.10 2.60
C LEU A 70 1.41 -2.76 2.05
N ALA A 71 1.09 -1.47 2.08
CA ALA A 71 0.04 -0.88 1.24
C ALA A 71 0.69 0.14 0.30
N LEU A 72 0.59 -0.10 -1.02
CA LEU A 72 1.15 0.77 -2.04
C LEU A 72 0.07 1.67 -2.63
N TYR A 73 0.32 2.97 -2.61
CA TYR A 73 -0.51 3.99 -3.24
C TYR A 73 0.07 4.43 -4.58
N ASN A 74 -0.80 4.91 -5.47
CA ASN A 74 -0.43 5.39 -6.80
C ASN A 74 0.39 4.36 -7.61
N PRO A 75 -0.07 3.10 -7.71
CA PRO A 75 0.72 2.02 -8.31
C PRO A 75 0.94 2.21 -9.80
N SER A 76 0.09 3.00 -10.46
CA SER A 76 0.19 3.31 -11.88
C SER A 76 -0.49 4.65 -12.21
N SER A 77 -0.08 5.25 -13.32
CA SER A 77 -0.75 6.39 -13.97
C SER A 77 -0.38 6.43 -15.45
N LYS A 78 -1.07 7.27 -16.25
CA LYS A 78 -0.79 7.42 -17.69
C LYS A 78 0.68 7.71 -18.01
N GLY A 79 1.37 8.48 -17.18
CA GLY A 79 2.80 8.80 -17.36
C GLY A 79 3.77 7.82 -16.68
N ARG A 80 3.25 6.81 -15.95
CA ARG A 80 4.04 5.89 -15.12
C ARG A 80 3.37 4.51 -15.06
N PRO A 81 3.24 3.84 -16.21
CA PRO A 81 2.55 2.54 -16.28
C PRO A 81 3.35 1.41 -15.65
N ASP A 82 4.67 1.54 -15.53
CA ASP A 82 5.61 0.50 -15.10
C ASP A 82 5.98 0.55 -13.60
N TYR A 83 5.45 1.52 -12.84
CA TYR A 83 5.89 1.74 -11.45
C TYR A 83 5.56 0.57 -10.52
N LEU A 84 4.43 -0.09 -10.70
CA LEU A 84 4.11 -1.30 -9.93
C LEU A 84 5.13 -2.42 -10.24
N ARG A 85 5.43 -2.65 -11.51
CA ARG A 85 6.42 -3.66 -11.93
C ARG A 85 7.79 -3.37 -11.30
N ARG A 86 8.27 -2.12 -11.39
CA ARG A 86 9.54 -1.70 -10.78
C ARG A 86 9.54 -1.91 -9.27
N ALA A 87 8.44 -1.58 -8.58
CA ALA A 87 8.31 -1.79 -7.15
C ALA A 87 8.38 -3.28 -6.79
N VAL A 88 7.70 -4.14 -7.55
CA VAL A 88 7.75 -5.59 -7.36
C VAL A 88 9.16 -6.14 -7.60
N ASP A 89 9.85 -5.70 -8.66
CA ASP A 89 11.24 -6.11 -8.94
C ASP A 89 12.19 -5.75 -7.77
N ILE A 90 12.02 -4.56 -7.17
CA ILE A 90 12.79 -4.14 -6.00
C ILE A 90 12.50 -5.04 -4.80
N LEU A 91 11.22 -5.36 -4.53
CA LEU A 91 10.82 -6.21 -3.42
C LEU A 91 11.38 -7.63 -3.57
N LEU A 92 11.31 -8.22 -4.77
CA LEU A 92 11.90 -9.53 -5.09
C LEU A 92 13.42 -9.52 -4.90
N ALA A 93 14.11 -8.49 -5.40
CA ALA A 93 15.55 -8.34 -5.26
C ALA A 93 16.01 -8.17 -3.80
N ASN A 94 15.11 -7.76 -2.89
CA ASN A 94 15.40 -7.51 -1.49
C ASN A 94 14.76 -8.55 -0.53
N GLY A 95 14.41 -9.74 -1.02
CA GLY A 95 14.11 -10.90 -0.20
C GLY A 95 12.63 -11.27 -0.07
N LYS A 96 11.70 -10.51 -0.68
CA LYS A 96 10.30 -10.98 -0.78
C LYS A 96 10.21 -12.17 -1.75
N ALA A 97 9.54 -13.24 -1.32
CA ALA A 97 9.39 -14.43 -2.15
C ALA A 97 8.38 -14.20 -3.30
N PRO A 98 8.59 -14.83 -4.49
CA PRO A 98 7.68 -14.70 -5.64
C PRO A 98 6.24 -15.13 -5.35
N ASP A 99 6.04 -16.06 -4.43
CA ASP A 99 4.75 -16.58 -3.97
C ASP A 99 4.16 -15.80 -2.78
N THR A 100 4.82 -14.72 -2.33
CA THR A 100 4.26 -13.82 -1.30
C THR A 100 2.84 -13.42 -1.67
N LEU A 101 1.89 -13.65 -0.74
CA LEU A 101 0.49 -13.33 -0.97
C LEU A 101 0.29 -11.82 -1.06
N CYS A 102 -0.39 -11.39 -2.11
CA CYS A 102 -0.70 -10.00 -2.40
C CYS A 102 -2.20 -9.82 -2.64
N GLY A 103 -2.64 -8.59 -2.61
CA GLY A 103 -4.01 -8.22 -2.98
C GLY A 103 -4.06 -6.87 -3.66
N SER A 104 -5.07 -6.64 -4.47
CA SER A 104 -5.38 -5.32 -5.01
C SER A 104 -6.86 -5.02 -4.80
N VAL A 105 -7.17 -3.76 -4.49
CA VAL A 105 -8.55 -3.27 -4.39
C VAL A 105 -8.67 -1.99 -5.19
N ARG A 106 -9.57 -2.00 -6.15
CA ARG A 106 -9.92 -0.86 -7.02
C ARG A 106 -11.22 -0.24 -6.56
N ASN A 107 -11.37 1.06 -6.70
CA ASN A 107 -12.59 1.81 -6.36
C ASN A 107 -13.13 1.53 -4.95
N ILE A 108 -12.25 1.53 -3.94
CA ILE A 108 -12.59 1.24 -2.54
C ILE A 108 -13.78 2.09 -2.07
N GLY A 109 -14.87 1.42 -1.64
CA GLY A 109 -16.09 2.06 -1.15
C GLY A 109 -16.90 2.81 -2.23
N ARG A 110 -16.67 2.52 -3.50
CA ARG A 110 -17.38 3.14 -4.64
C ARG A 110 -18.04 2.08 -5.51
N GLU A 111 -18.91 2.52 -6.40
CA GLU A 111 -19.45 1.66 -7.46
C GLU A 111 -18.31 1.08 -8.32
N GLY A 112 -18.45 -0.19 -8.70
CA GLY A 112 -17.40 -0.91 -9.43
C GLY A 112 -16.20 -1.27 -8.54
N GLN A 113 -16.38 -1.44 -7.23
CA GLN A 113 -15.33 -1.96 -6.35
C GLN A 113 -14.95 -3.39 -6.75
N GLU A 114 -13.67 -3.60 -6.99
CA GLU A 114 -13.10 -4.90 -7.37
C GLU A 114 -11.96 -5.27 -6.44
N LYS A 115 -11.81 -6.58 -6.15
CA LYS A 115 -10.67 -7.10 -5.39
C LYS A 115 -10.08 -8.33 -6.05
N HIS A 116 -8.76 -8.46 -5.97
CA HIS A 116 -8.03 -9.65 -6.40
C HIS A 116 -7.05 -10.06 -5.30
N ILE A 117 -6.88 -11.39 -5.13
CA ILE A 117 -5.82 -11.97 -4.30
C ILE A 117 -4.95 -12.78 -5.26
N LEU A 118 -3.65 -12.54 -5.22
CA LEU A 118 -2.67 -13.06 -6.19
C LEU A 118 -1.29 -13.15 -5.52
N THR A 119 -0.33 -13.76 -6.20
CA THR A 119 1.06 -13.79 -5.75
C THR A 119 1.84 -12.54 -6.18
N LEU A 120 2.99 -12.30 -5.57
CA LEU A 120 3.87 -11.18 -5.93
C LEU A 120 4.35 -11.27 -7.38
N SER A 121 4.64 -12.49 -7.87
CA SER A 121 5.00 -12.72 -9.27
C SER A 121 3.87 -12.40 -10.24
N GLN A 122 2.62 -12.75 -9.90
CA GLN A 122 1.44 -12.38 -10.70
C GLN A 122 1.17 -10.88 -10.67
N LEU A 123 1.35 -10.26 -9.51
CA LEU A 123 1.16 -8.81 -9.32
C LEU A 123 2.10 -8.00 -10.23
N ARG A 124 3.31 -8.50 -10.47
CA ARG A 124 4.32 -7.87 -11.33
C ARG A 124 3.80 -7.51 -12.73
N ASP A 125 2.97 -8.39 -13.29
CA ASP A 125 2.44 -8.26 -14.64
C ASP A 125 0.95 -7.88 -14.68
N THR A 126 0.40 -7.50 -13.52
CA THR A 126 -0.99 -7.05 -13.40
C THR A 126 -1.13 -5.58 -13.79
N GLU A 127 -2.05 -5.27 -14.67
CA GLU A 127 -2.41 -3.89 -14.98
C GLU A 127 -3.27 -3.31 -13.86
N VAL A 128 -2.89 -2.13 -13.39
CA VAL A 128 -3.59 -1.38 -12.35
C VAL A 128 -3.68 0.11 -12.73
N ASP A 129 -4.59 0.82 -12.11
CA ASP A 129 -4.78 2.25 -12.30
C ASP A 129 -4.56 3.05 -11.00
N MET A 130 -4.74 4.36 -11.08
CA MET A 130 -4.57 5.27 -9.94
C MET A 130 -5.66 5.13 -8.86
N PHE A 131 -6.75 4.40 -9.15
CA PHE A 131 -7.84 4.11 -8.20
C PHE A 131 -7.61 2.81 -7.45
N THR A 132 -6.49 2.15 -7.69
CA THR A 132 -6.12 0.87 -7.09
C THR A 132 -5.17 1.09 -5.91
N THR A 133 -5.45 0.42 -4.79
CA THR A 133 -4.49 0.24 -3.69
C THR A 133 -4.01 -1.21 -3.72
N VAL A 134 -2.69 -1.39 -3.67
CA VAL A 134 -2.05 -2.71 -3.70
C VAL A 134 -1.56 -3.08 -2.30
N TYR A 135 -1.73 -4.35 -1.94
CA TYR A 135 -1.32 -4.90 -0.65
C TYR A 135 -0.34 -6.04 -0.88
N ILE A 136 0.77 -6.03 -0.16
CA ILE A 136 1.79 -7.07 -0.24
C ILE A 136 1.97 -7.61 1.18
N GLY A 137 1.82 -8.91 1.34
CA GLY A 137 1.96 -9.58 2.62
C GLY A 137 3.40 -9.66 3.11
N ASN A 138 3.55 -10.21 4.31
CA ASN A 138 4.82 -10.66 4.85
C ASN A 138 4.88 -12.19 4.87
N THR A 139 5.95 -12.76 5.42
CA THR A 139 6.17 -14.22 5.49
C THR A 139 5.06 -14.97 6.25
N ALA A 140 4.34 -14.31 7.16
CA ALA A 140 3.22 -14.90 7.91
C ALA A 140 1.87 -14.75 7.22
N THR A 141 1.78 -13.95 6.14
CA THR A 141 0.52 -13.68 5.45
C THR A 141 0.01 -14.93 4.73
N ARG A 142 -1.28 -15.23 4.89
CA ARG A 142 -1.93 -16.39 4.29
C ARG A 142 -3.36 -16.11 3.88
N GLN A 143 -3.89 -16.95 3.01
CA GLN A 143 -5.31 -16.88 2.61
C GLN A 143 -6.14 -17.78 3.54
N LEU A 144 -7.17 -17.21 4.16
CA LEU A 144 -8.11 -17.91 5.03
C LEU A 144 -9.54 -17.59 4.58
N GLY A 145 -10.30 -18.61 4.18
CA GLY A 145 -11.70 -18.42 3.75
C GLY A 145 -11.84 -17.37 2.63
N GLY A 146 -10.93 -17.34 1.67
CA GLY A 146 -10.94 -16.37 0.57
C GLY A 146 -10.52 -14.94 0.97
N LYS A 147 -9.97 -14.75 2.17
CA LYS A 147 -9.48 -13.47 2.69
C LYS A 147 -7.97 -13.48 2.87
N MET A 148 -7.32 -12.34 2.64
CA MET A 148 -5.92 -12.13 2.92
C MET A 148 -5.73 -11.74 4.40
N VAL A 149 -4.92 -12.50 5.15
CA VAL A 149 -4.74 -12.30 6.59
C VAL A 149 -3.27 -12.36 6.95
N THR A 150 -2.79 -11.35 7.68
CA THR A 150 -1.47 -11.33 8.32
C THR A 150 -1.67 -11.53 9.82
N PRO A 151 -1.39 -12.72 10.40
CA PRO A 151 -1.63 -13.00 11.81
C PRO A 151 -0.68 -12.22 12.71
N ARG A 152 -1.14 -11.84 13.91
CA ARG A 152 -0.29 -11.22 14.95
C ARG A 152 0.52 -12.22 15.76
N GLY A 153 0.40 -13.52 15.48
CA GLY A 153 1.17 -14.55 16.18
C GLY A 153 0.60 -14.96 17.54
N TYR A 154 -0.68 -14.67 17.84
CA TYR A 154 -1.32 -15.19 19.03
C TYR A 154 -1.27 -16.73 19.02
N ARG A 155 -0.67 -17.33 20.07
CA ARG A 155 -0.75 -18.77 20.30
C ARG A 155 -2.18 -19.12 20.74
N ARG A 156 -2.75 -20.14 20.12
CA ARG A 156 -4.01 -20.76 20.56
C ARG A 156 -3.69 -21.82 21.62
#